data_de41e3c3bedfaacd63c102cc3c601632
#
_entry.id   de41e3c3bedfaacd63c102cc3c601632
#
_cell.length_a   1.000
_cell.length_b   1.000
_cell.length_c   1.000
_cell.angle_alpha   90.00
_cell.angle_beta   90.00
_cell.angle_gamma   90.00
#
_symmetry.space_group_name_H-M   'P 1'
#
loop_
_entity.id
_entity.type
_entity.pdbx_description
1 polymer ?
#
loop_
_entity_poly.entity_id
_entity_poly.type
_entity_poly.pdbx_seq_one_letter_code
_entity_poly.pdbx_strand_id
1 'polypeptide(L)'
;MKLPVAVLVACAATVTASPSFADAKSEAKSQVEFGINVAQRGLWREAIYRWQKATELDPSYAAAYNDLAIAYEHEGQLDKARKAYEKAIELDPNNTQVRQNYELFKEINDRTTKAKEK
;
A
#
# COMPACT_ATOMS: atom_id res chain seq x y z
N MET A 1 37.00 2.15 -55.54
CA MET A 1 36.57 2.98 -54.41
C MET A 1 35.44 2.29 -53.69
N LYS A 2 35.63 1.87 -52.43
CA LYS A 2 34.58 1.32 -51.62
C LYS A 2 33.94 2.47 -50.83
N LEU A 3 32.68 2.72 -51.07
CA LEU A 3 31.91 3.70 -50.28
C LEU A 3 31.65 3.14 -48.88
N PRO A 4 31.82 3.94 -47.81
CA PRO A 4 31.51 3.49 -46.49
C PRO A 4 30.00 3.28 -46.38
N VAL A 5 29.61 2.09 -45.95
CA VAL A 5 28.23 1.83 -45.58
C VAL A 5 27.94 2.61 -44.31
N ALA A 6 27.22 3.70 -44.42
CA ALA A 6 26.72 4.40 -43.25
C ALA A 6 25.71 3.48 -42.55
N VAL A 7 26.11 2.86 -41.47
CA VAL A 7 25.18 2.16 -40.58
C VAL A 7 24.35 3.23 -39.87
N LEU A 8 23.17 3.48 -40.40
CA LEU A 8 22.15 4.24 -39.69
C LEU A 8 21.67 3.40 -38.48
N VAL A 9 22.34 3.66 -37.36
CA VAL A 9 21.77 3.18 -36.06
C VAL A 9 20.53 4.03 -35.83
N ALA A 10 19.39 3.51 -36.19
CA ALA A 10 18.12 4.06 -35.75
C ALA A 10 18.04 3.85 -34.22
N CYS A 11 18.40 4.86 -33.45
CA CYS A 11 18.03 4.93 -32.05
C CYS A 11 16.50 5.00 -32.02
N ALA A 12 15.86 3.84 -31.85
CA ALA A 12 14.48 3.81 -31.45
C ALA A 12 14.44 4.39 -30.03
N ALA A 13 14.14 5.67 -29.93
CA ALA A 13 13.79 6.28 -28.67
C ALA A 13 12.49 5.59 -28.23
N THR A 14 12.61 4.61 -27.35
CA THR A 14 11.46 4.07 -26.65
C THR A 14 10.96 5.19 -25.75
N VAL A 15 9.95 5.89 -26.22
CA VAL A 15 9.19 6.80 -25.38
C VAL A 15 8.46 5.92 -24.36
N THR A 16 9.07 5.73 -23.19
CA THR A 16 8.38 5.17 -22.06
C THR A 16 7.41 6.24 -21.59
N ALA A 17 6.17 6.14 -22.06
CA ALA A 17 5.10 6.98 -21.55
C ALA A 17 4.97 6.71 -20.05
N SER A 18 5.18 7.73 -19.22
CA SER A 18 4.87 7.64 -17.80
C SER A 18 3.39 7.34 -17.65
N PRO A 19 2.98 6.42 -16.75
CA PRO A 19 1.57 6.14 -16.56
C PRO A 19 0.84 7.43 -16.15
N SER A 20 -0.34 7.64 -16.71
CA SER A 20 -1.17 8.78 -16.33
C SER A 20 -1.63 8.62 -14.88
N PHE A 21 -2.03 9.72 -14.24
CA PHE A 21 -2.58 9.69 -12.88
C PHE A 21 -3.79 8.75 -12.75
N ALA A 22 -4.64 8.69 -13.79
CA ALA A 22 -5.77 7.77 -13.85
C ALA A 22 -5.33 6.30 -13.91
N ASP A 23 -4.25 5.98 -14.65
CA ASP A 23 -3.68 4.63 -14.74
C ASP A 23 -3.05 4.22 -13.40
N ALA A 24 -2.38 5.14 -12.71
CA ALA A 24 -1.81 4.88 -11.39
C ALA A 24 -2.89 4.55 -10.35
N LYS A 25 -4.01 5.27 -10.35
CA LYS A 25 -5.15 4.97 -9.47
C LYS A 25 -5.79 3.62 -9.78
N SER A 26 -5.96 3.30 -11.05
CA SER A 26 -6.50 2.00 -11.48
C SER A 26 -5.58 0.86 -11.05
N GLU A 27 -4.29 1.02 -11.22
CA GLU A 27 -3.29 0.03 -10.79
C GLU A 27 -3.27 -0.11 -9.26
N ALA A 28 -3.35 1.00 -8.53
CA ALA A 28 -3.43 0.97 -7.06
C ALA A 28 -4.64 0.15 -6.58
N LYS A 29 -5.79 0.33 -7.22
CA LYS A 29 -7.00 -0.45 -6.93
C LYS A 29 -6.77 -1.95 -7.18
N SER A 30 -6.14 -2.30 -8.28
CA SER A 30 -5.80 -3.70 -8.61
C SER A 30 -4.87 -4.31 -7.56
N GLN A 31 -3.89 -3.55 -7.08
CA GLN A 31 -3.00 -3.99 -6.01
C GLN A 31 -3.74 -4.22 -4.69
N VAL A 32 -4.71 -3.36 -4.36
CA VAL A 32 -5.55 -3.54 -3.17
C VAL A 32 -6.38 -4.83 -3.29
N GLU A 33 -7.04 -5.05 -4.41
CA GLU A 33 -7.85 -6.25 -4.65
C GLU A 33 -7.00 -7.53 -4.58
N PHE A 34 -5.82 -7.51 -5.16
CA PHE A 34 -4.89 -8.65 -5.06
C PHE A 34 -4.47 -8.89 -3.62
N GLY A 35 -4.14 -7.83 -2.88
CA GLY A 35 -3.79 -7.91 -1.46
C GLY A 35 -4.89 -8.53 -0.61
N ILE A 36 -6.16 -8.16 -0.85
CA ILE A 36 -7.32 -8.75 -0.16
C ILE A 36 -7.38 -10.27 -0.42
N ASN A 37 -7.22 -10.68 -1.67
CA ASN A 37 -7.25 -12.10 -2.04
C ASN A 37 -6.19 -12.91 -1.30
N VAL A 38 -4.96 -12.42 -1.24
CA VAL A 38 -3.88 -13.15 -0.56
C VAL A 38 -4.00 -13.09 0.98
N ALA A 39 -4.52 -12.00 1.52
CA ALA A 39 -4.81 -11.86 2.95
C ALA A 39 -5.88 -12.86 3.41
N GLN A 40 -6.92 -13.07 2.62
CA GLN A 40 -7.96 -14.08 2.89
C GLN A 40 -7.39 -15.51 2.95
N ARG A 41 -6.25 -15.75 2.33
CA ARG A 41 -5.50 -17.00 2.38
C ARG A 41 -4.46 -17.04 3.52
N GLY A 42 -4.43 -16.03 4.38
CA GLY A 42 -3.46 -15.90 5.47
C GLY A 42 -2.06 -15.46 5.05
N LEU A 43 -1.88 -15.02 3.81
CA LEU A 43 -0.59 -14.59 3.27
C LEU A 43 -0.37 -13.09 3.55
N TRP A 44 -0.24 -12.74 4.83
CA TRP A 44 -0.19 -11.35 5.28
C TRP A 44 1.01 -10.56 4.76
N ARG A 45 2.18 -11.18 4.64
CA ARG A 45 3.37 -10.51 4.11
C ARG A 45 3.22 -10.15 2.64
N GLU A 46 2.62 -11.03 1.84
CA GLU A 46 2.30 -10.73 0.45
C GLU A 46 1.25 -9.63 0.35
N ALA A 47 0.23 -9.67 1.20
CA ALA A 47 -0.77 -8.60 1.27
C ALA A 47 -0.13 -7.24 1.60
N ILE A 48 0.75 -7.19 2.58
CA ILE A 48 1.51 -5.97 2.92
C ILE A 48 2.27 -5.44 1.70
N TYR A 49 2.99 -6.29 0.99
CA TYR A 49 3.70 -5.91 -0.23
C TYR A 49 2.76 -5.27 -1.26
N ARG A 50 1.60 -5.89 -1.51
CA ARG A 50 0.62 -5.40 -2.47
C ARG A 50 0.02 -4.06 -2.05
N TRP A 51 -0.32 -3.91 -0.78
CA TRP A 51 -0.90 -2.67 -0.26
C TRP A 51 0.13 -1.55 -0.14
N GLN A 52 1.39 -1.84 0.18
CA GLN A 52 2.48 -0.86 0.08
C GLN A 52 2.63 -0.36 -1.37
N LYS A 53 2.58 -1.26 -2.34
CA LYS A 53 2.59 -0.91 -3.76
C LYS A 53 1.43 0.01 -4.13
N ALA A 54 0.23 -0.28 -3.62
CA ALA A 54 -0.94 0.56 -3.82
C ALA A 54 -0.74 1.98 -3.27
N THR A 55 -0.15 2.13 -2.09
CA THR A 55 0.13 3.45 -1.49
C THR A 55 1.23 4.23 -2.21
N GLU A 56 2.17 3.55 -2.85
CA GLU A 56 3.18 4.18 -3.71
C GLU A 56 2.54 4.72 -5.00
N LEU A 57 1.62 3.95 -5.59
CA LEU A 57 0.91 4.31 -6.82
C LEU A 57 -0.12 5.42 -6.59
N ASP A 58 -0.83 5.36 -5.48
CA ASP A 58 -1.80 6.37 -5.06
C ASP A 58 -1.65 6.68 -3.56
N PRO A 59 -0.83 7.67 -3.20
CA PRO A 59 -0.61 8.06 -1.80
C PRO A 59 -1.85 8.58 -1.07
N SER A 60 -2.94 8.87 -1.78
CA SER A 60 -4.21 9.33 -1.21
C SER A 60 -5.23 8.21 -0.99
N TYR A 61 -4.85 6.96 -1.24
CA TYR A 61 -5.77 5.82 -1.16
C TYR A 61 -5.95 5.35 0.28
N ALA A 62 -6.88 5.97 0.99
CA ALA A 62 -7.15 5.72 2.41
C ALA A 62 -7.40 4.24 2.73
N ALA A 63 -8.16 3.53 1.88
CA ALA A 63 -8.46 2.11 2.07
C ALA A 63 -7.19 1.25 2.11
N ALA A 64 -6.19 1.54 1.29
CA ALA A 64 -4.93 0.81 1.29
C ALA A 64 -4.17 0.96 2.61
N TYR A 65 -4.20 2.15 3.21
CA TYR A 65 -3.59 2.37 4.53
C TYR A 65 -4.33 1.64 5.66
N ASN A 66 -5.66 1.60 5.61
CA ASN A 66 -6.43 0.81 6.57
C ASN A 66 -6.12 -0.69 6.46
N ASP A 67 -6.03 -1.21 5.25
CA ASP A 67 -5.69 -2.61 5.01
C ASP A 67 -4.27 -2.93 5.47
N LEU A 68 -3.31 -2.03 5.21
CA LEU A 68 -1.94 -2.13 5.75
C LEU A 68 -1.94 -2.19 7.28
N ALA A 69 -2.72 -1.34 7.93
CA ALA A 69 -2.80 -1.32 9.40
C ALA A 69 -3.24 -2.67 9.95
N ILE A 70 -4.28 -3.26 9.37
CA ILE A 70 -4.78 -4.58 9.76
C ILE A 70 -3.72 -5.66 9.57
N ALA A 71 -3.01 -5.64 8.45
CA ALA A 71 -1.96 -6.60 8.18
C ALA A 71 -0.76 -6.45 9.12
N TYR A 72 -0.36 -5.23 9.44
CA TYR A 72 0.68 -4.97 10.43
C TYR A 72 0.30 -5.46 11.82
N GLU A 73 -0.98 -5.33 12.22
CA GLU A 73 -1.47 -5.95 13.46
C GLU A 73 -1.26 -7.47 13.44
N HIS A 74 -1.65 -8.14 12.36
CA HIS A 74 -1.46 -9.58 12.21
C HIS A 74 0.01 -10.02 12.29
N GLU A 75 0.92 -9.20 11.79
CA GLU A 75 2.36 -9.45 11.84
C GLU A 75 3.01 -8.94 13.13
N GLY A 76 2.25 -8.38 14.07
CA GLY A 76 2.78 -7.86 15.33
C GLY A 76 3.59 -6.56 15.19
N GLN A 77 3.52 -5.90 14.04
CA GLN A 77 4.21 -4.64 13.77
C GLN A 77 3.35 -3.45 14.21
N LEU A 78 3.18 -3.29 15.52
CA LEU A 78 2.19 -2.40 16.10
C LEU A 78 2.44 -0.91 15.84
N ASP A 79 3.70 -0.47 15.79
CA ASP A 79 4.02 0.93 15.46
C ASP A 79 3.68 1.28 14.02
N LYS A 80 3.92 0.35 13.11
CA LYS A 80 3.54 0.50 11.70
C LYS A 80 2.02 0.48 11.52
N ALA A 81 1.32 -0.39 12.26
CA ALA A 81 -0.14 -0.44 12.27
C ALA A 81 -0.73 0.90 12.71
N ARG A 82 -0.23 1.47 13.81
CA ARG A 82 -0.65 2.77 14.32
C ARG A 82 -0.52 3.87 13.26
N LYS A 83 0.67 3.99 12.66
CA LYS A 83 0.94 4.99 11.62
C LYS A 83 0.03 4.83 10.40
N ALA A 84 -0.24 3.60 10.00
CA ALA A 84 -1.12 3.32 8.87
C ALA A 84 -2.58 3.70 9.18
N TYR A 85 -3.10 3.39 10.37
CA TYR A 85 -4.43 3.85 10.80
C TYR A 85 -4.52 5.37 10.84
N GLU A 86 -3.53 6.04 11.42
CA GLU A 86 -3.50 7.51 11.49
C GLU A 86 -3.52 8.13 10.09
N LYS A 87 -2.76 7.56 9.15
CA LYS A 87 -2.76 8.00 7.75
C LYS A 87 -4.12 7.79 7.08
N ALA A 88 -4.75 6.66 7.29
CA ALA A 88 -6.07 6.37 6.74
C ALA A 88 -7.12 7.38 7.27
N ILE A 89 -7.07 7.72 8.55
CA ILE A 89 -7.97 8.70 9.17
C ILE A 89 -7.69 10.12 8.65
N GLU A 90 -6.42 10.48 8.49
CA GLU A 90 -6.03 11.78 7.90
C GLU A 90 -6.62 11.95 6.50
N LEU A 91 -6.57 10.91 5.68
CA LEU A 91 -7.05 10.92 4.30
C LEU A 91 -8.57 10.83 4.18
N ASP A 92 -9.23 10.16 5.10
CA ASP A 92 -10.68 9.96 5.10
C ASP A 92 -11.24 10.02 6.53
N PRO A 93 -11.32 11.24 7.12
CA PRO A 93 -11.65 11.42 8.54
C PRO A 93 -13.09 11.02 8.89
N ASN A 94 -13.99 10.94 7.91
CA ASN A 94 -15.39 10.58 8.12
C ASN A 94 -15.67 9.07 7.97
N ASN A 95 -14.63 8.27 7.72
CA ASN A 95 -14.78 6.82 7.61
C ASN A 95 -14.89 6.19 8.99
N THR A 96 -16.12 5.87 9.37
CA THR A 96 -16.44 5.27 10.67
C THR A 96 -15.76 3.92 10.87
N GLN A 97 -15.66 3.10 9.84
CA GLN A 97 -15.05 1.77 9.92
C GLN A 97 -13.57 1.87 10.28
N VAL A 98 -12.82 2.74 9.64
CA VAL A 98 -11.39 2.96 9.92
C VAL A 98 -11.21 3.46 11.35
N ARG A 99 -12.04 4.41 11.78
CA ARG A 99 -12.00 4.94 13.15
C ARG A 99 -12.28 3.87 14.18
N GLN A 100 -13.28 3.04 13.96
CA GLN A 100 -13.61 1.92 14.85
C GLN A 100 -12.46 0.91 14.91
N ASN A 101 -11.87 0.57 13.77
CA ASN A 101 -10.70 -0.32 13.72
C ASN A 101 -9.54 0.25 14.54
N TYR A 102 -9.28 1.54 14.41
CA TYR A 102 -8.21 2.21 15.15
C TYR A 102 -8.48 2.27 16.66
N GLU A 103 -9.70 2.59 17.07
CA GLU A 103 -10.07 2.61 18.49
C GLU A 103 -9.90 1.21 19.12
N LEU A 104 -10.35 0.17 18.44
CA LEU A 104 -10.19 -1.20 18.91
C LEU A 104 -8.70 -1.59 19.00
N PHE A 105 -7.91 -1.24 17.99
CA PHE A 105 -6.46 -1.43 18.00
C PHE A 105 -5.81 -0.78 19.22
N LYS A 106 -6.12 0.49 19.51
CA LYS A 106 -5.59 1.21 20.67
C LYS A 106 -5.99 0.54 21.98
N GLU A 107 -7.25 0.18 22.11
CA GLU A 107 -7.77 -0.46 23.33
C GLU A 107 -7.05 -1.77 23.63
N ILE A 108 -6.87 -2.63 22.64
CA ILE A 108 -6.18 -3.91 22.80
C ILE A 108 -4.71 -3.69 23.13
N ASN A 109 -4.05 -2.78 22.43
CA ASN A 109 -2.64 -2.52 22.60
C ASN A 109 -2.32 -1.89 23.97
N ASP A 110 -3.14 -0.95 24.42
CA ASP A 110 -2.99 -0.32 25.74
C ASP A 110 -3.21 -1.32 26.89
N ARG A 111 -4.16 -2.22 26.76
CA ARG A 111 -4.39 -3.31 27.74
C ARG A 111 -3.16 -4.23 27.82
N THR A 112 -2.58 -4.60 26.69
CA THR A 112 -1.42 -5.46 26.63
C THR A 112 -0.19 -4.79 27.26
N THR A 113 0.01 -3.52 27.03
CA THR A 113 1.09 -2.73 27.62
C THR A 113 0.96 -2.66 29.14
N LYS A 114 -0.23 -2.31 29.64
CA LYS A 114 -0.51 -2.26 31.08
C LYS A 114 -0.33 -3.61 31.79
N ALA A 115 -0.67 -4.71 31.13
CA ALA A 115 -0.47 -6.05 31.65
C ALA A 115 1.01 -6.42 31.79
N LYS A 116 1.88 -5.92 30.90
CA LYS A 116 3.33 -6.15 30.95
C LYS A 116 4.06 -5.32 32.03
N GLU A 117 3.48 -4.19 32.42
CA GLU A 117 4.05 -3.28 33.45
C GLU A 117 3.75 -3.74 34.89
N LYS A 118 2.87 -4.72 35.06
CA LYS A 118 2.58 -5.36 36.37
C LYS A 118 3.48 -6.58 36.57
#